data_725146a52bf01f2c41f1b5c1be1071b9
#
_entry.id   725146a52bf01f2c41f1b5c1be1071b9
#
_cell.length_a   1.000
_cell.length_b   1.000
_cell.length_c   1.000
_cell.angle_alpha   90.00
_cell.angle_beta   90.00
_cell.angle_gamma   90.00
#
_symmetry.space_group_name_H-M   'P 1'
#
loop_
_entity.id
_entity.type
_entity.pdbx_description
1 polymer ?
#
loop_
_entity_poly.entity_id
_entity_poly.type
_entity_poly.pdbx_seq_one_letter_code
_entity_poly.pdbx_strand_id
1 'polypeptide(L)'
;MLQSINTILSKIDGMVWGIPLMVLILAGGIYLTIRMGLLQIRKLPLALKWMVKNEEDGHGEVSSFGALCTALSATIGTGNIVGVATAICAGGPGALFWMEIAAFFGMATKYAEGLLAVKYRVVDENNHSLGGPFYYIEKGMGKNWKWLAKLFAFFGICVGLFGIGTFSQVNGIASAVNNFFDPVNQMTVVIPGIGTYSWTVVIASLILSICVALVLIGGIKRIANVSQVVVPFMAVIYFVICIALVICNIKSVPSAVVTILSLIHISEPTRLDVIS
;
A
#
# COMPACT_ATOMS: atom_id res chain seq x y z
N MET A 1 15.89 22.30 -20.62
CA MET A 1 16.46 21.01 -20.20
C MET A 1 15.60 20.30 -19.15
N LEU A 2 15.28 20.91 -18.00
CA LEU A 2 14.42 20.27 -16.97
C LEU A 2 13.02 19.93 -17.49
N GLN A 3 12.38 20.81 -18.26
CA GLN A 3 11.07 20.53 -18.85
C GLN A 3 11.11 19.35 -19.84
N SER A 4 12.16 19.24 -20.65
CA SER A 4 12.31 18.12 -21.58
C SER A 4 12.53 16.79 -20.85
N ILE A 5 13.27 16.80 -19.75
CA ILE A 5 13.46 15.62 -18.88
C ILE A 5 12.15 15.23 -18.26
N ASN A 6 11.40 16.19 -17.73
CA ASN A 6 10.10 15.92 -17.11
C ASN A 6 9.09 15.33 -18.11
N THR A 7 9.05 15.85 -19.33
CA THR A 7 8.19 15.31 -20.41
C THR A 7 8.56 13.87 -20.78
N ILE A 8 9.86 13.55 -20.82
CA ILE A 8 10.33 12.17 -21.10
C ILE A 8 9.94 11.24 -19.95
N LEU A 9 10.19 11.67 -18.70
CA LEU A 9 9.84 10.89 -17.52
C LEU A 9 8.33 10.63 -17.42
N SER A 10 7.49 11.65 -17.67
CA SER A 10 6.03 11.50 -17.70
C SER A 10 5.55 10.54 -18.79
N LYS A 11 6.20 10.53 -19.96
CA LYS A 11 5.88 9.56 -21.03
C LYS A 11 6.25 8.14 -20.63
N ILE A 12 7.42 7.95 -20.00
CA ILE A 12 7.87 6.63 -19.51
C ILE A 12 6.92 6.16 -18.40
N ASP A 13 6.57 7.04 -17.46
CA ASP A 13 5.64 6.76 -16.38
C ASP A 13 4.26 6.31 -16.92
N GLY A 14 3.67 7.08 -17.83
CA GLY A 14 2.40 6.73 -18.47
C GLY A 14 2.44 5.44 -19.29
N MET A 15 3.60 5.08 -19.87
CA MET A 15 3.77 3.80 -20.55
C MET A 15 3.88 2.63 -19.57
N VAL A 16 4.59 2.81 -18.48
CA VAL A 16 4.82 1.76 -17.44
C VAL A 16 3.55 1.53 -16.63
N TRP A 17 2.92 2.60 -16.12
CA TRP A 17 1.70 2.53 -15.29
C TRP A 17 0.40 2.47 -16.11
N GLY A 18 0.51 2.46 -17.42
CA GLY A 18 -0.63 2.45 -18.34
C GLY A 18 -1.31 1.09 -18.48
N ILE A 19 -2.14 0.98 -19.53
CA ILE A 19 -2.94 -0.21 -19.85
C ILE A 19 -2.13 -1.52 -19.84
N PRO A 20 -0.89 -1.59 -20.36
CA PRO A 20 -0.14 -2.85 -20.39
C PRO A 20 0.10 -3.45 -19.01
N LEU A 21 0.49 -2.61 -18.03
CA LEU A 21 0.71 -3.08 -16.66
C LEU A 21 -0.60 -3.49 -15.98
N MET A 22 -1.68 -2.71 -16.16
CA MET A 22 -2.99 -3.05 -15.61
C MET A 22 -3.49 -4.40 -16.13
N VAL A 23 -3.39 -4.64 -17.44
CA VAL A 23 -3.77 -5.91 -18.06
C VAL A 23 -2.91 -7.05 -17.51
N LEU A 24 -1.61 -6.86 -17.38
CA LEU A 24 -0.70 -7.88 -16.87
C LEU A 24 -1.00 -8.24 -15.41
N ILE A 25 -1.27 -7.26 -14.56
CA ILE A 25 -1.60 -7.47 -13.15
C ILE A 25 -2.95 -8.21 -13.02
N LEU A 26 -3.98 -7.76 -13.74
CA LEU A 26 -5.29 -8.40 -13.72
C LEU A 26 -5.23 -9.82 -14.30
N ALA A 27 -4.60 -10.01 -15.44
CA ALA A 27 -4.45 -11.33 -16.05
C ALA A 27 -3.68 -12.28 -15.14
N GLY A 28 -2.60 -11.83 -14.50
CA GLY A 28 -1.86 -12.60 -13.51
C GLY A 28 -2.72 -12.96 -12.30
N GLY A 29 -3.48 -12.03 -11.78
CA GLY A 29 -4.40 -12.25 -10.65
C GLY A 29 -5.52 -13.23 -10.99
N ILE A 30 -6.14 -13.11 -12.16
CA ILE A 30 -7.15 -14.04 -12.68
C ILE A 30 -6.56 -15.43 -12.87
N TYR A 31 -5.40 -15.54 -13.52
CA TYR A 31 -4.71 -16.81 -13.73
C TYR A 31 -4.42 -17.53 -12.40
N LEU A 32 -3.87 -16.80 -11.43
CA LEU A 32 -3.58 -17.36 -10.10
C LEU A 32 -4.85 -17.75 -9.35
N THR A 33 -5.92 -16.95 -9.44
CA THR A 33 -7.22 -17.26 -8.83
C THR A 33 -7.79 -18.58 -9.37
N ILE A 34 -7.73 -18.79 -10.68
CA ILE A 34 -8.19 -20.02 -11.33
C ILE A 34 -7.30 -21.19 -10.92
N ARG A 35 -5.97 -21.04 -11.01
CA ARG A 35 -5.00 -22.11 -10.68
C ARG A 35 -5.07 -22.55 -9.21
N MET A 36 -5.35 -21.64 -8.30
CA MET A 36 -5.52 -21.92 -6.87
C MET A 36 -6.95 -22.31 -6.48
N GLY A 37 -7.86 -22.42 -7.44
CA GLY A 37 -9.25 -22.86 -7.22
C GLY A 37 -10.02 -21.95 -6.27
N LEU A 38 -10.05 -20.63 -6.55
CA LEU A 38 -10.75 -19.61 -5.77
C LEU A 38 -10.39 -19.66 -4.26
N LEU A 39 -9.09 -19.73 -3.98
CA LEU A 39 -8.55 -19.85 -2.63
C LEU A 39 -9.05 -18.73 -1.70
N GLN A 40 -9.24 -17.52 -2.22
CA GLN A 40 -9.76 -16.34 -1.51
C GLN A 40 -11.11 -16.62 -0.85
N ILE A 41 -11.97 -17.41 -1.49
CA ILE A 41 -13.30 -17.76 -0.95
C ILE A 41 -13.21 -19.03 -0.11
N ARG A 42 -12.60 -20.09 -0.65
CA ARG A 42 -12.57 -21.43 -0.02
C ARG A 42 -11.81 -21.45 1.30
N LYS A 43 -10.76 -20.65 1.43
CA LYS A 43 -9.89 -20.65 2.61
C LYS A 43 -10.07 -19.41 3.49
N LEU A 44 -11.05 -18.55 3.19
CA LEU A 44 -11.32 -17.36 3.99
C LEU A 44 -11.58 -17.67 5.46
N PRO A 45 -12.44 -18.67 5.84
CA PRO A 45 -12.66 -18.98 7.26
C PRO A 45 -11.37 -19.44 7.96
N LEU A 46 -10.51 -20.19 7.24
CA LEU A 46 -9.23 -20.63 7.76
C LEU A 46 -8.27 -19.46 7.93
N ALA A 47 -8.22 -18.54 6.97
CA ALA A 47 -7.40 -17.33 7.06
C ALA A 47 -7.79 -16.47 8.26
N LEU A 48 -9.09 -16.23 8.48
CA LEU A 48 -9.60 -15.50 9.63
C LEU A 48 -9.24 -16.18 10.97
N LYS A 49 -9.31 -17.52 11.02
CA LYS A 49 -8.87 -18.27 12.21
C LYS A 49 -7.39 -18.04 12.52
N TRP A 50 -6.53 -18.08 11.50
CA TRP A 50 -5.08 -17.89 11.64
C TRP A 50 -4.66 -16.44 11.91
N MET A 51 -5.51 -15.46 11.60
CA MET A 51 -5.27 -14.07 12.00
C MET A 51 -5.24 -13.89 13.51
N VAL A 52 -6.06 -14.66 14.24
CA VAL A 52 -6.22 -14.54 15.70
C VAL A 52 -5.38 -15.56 16.46
N LYS A 53 -5.16 -16.73 15.88
CA LYS A 53 -4.42 -17.82 16.53
C LYS A 53 -2.94 -17.76 16.15
N ASN A 54 -2.08 -17.45 17.10
CA ASN A 54 -0.64 -17.61 16.92
C ASN A 54 -0.25 -19.09 16.90
N GLU A 55 0.53 -19.50 15.89
CA GLU A 55 1.28 -20.75 15.94
C GLU A 55 2.63 -20.47 16.58
N GLU A 56 2.92 -21.21 17.66
CA GLU A 56 4.17 -21.10 18.42
C GLU A 56 5.31 -21.93 17.80
N ASP A 57 5.02 -22.75 16.80
CA ASP A 57 5.97 -23.70 16.19
C ASP A 57 6.86 -23.06 15.08
N GLY A 58 6.80 -21.75 14.91
CA GLY A 58 7.49 -21.06 13.83
C GLY A 58 8.94 -20.71 14.16
N HIS A 59 9.88 -21.22 13.36
CA HIS A 59 11.23 -20.67 13.27
C HIS A 59 11.19 -19.29 12.57
N GLY A 60 10.84 -18.24 13.29
CA GLY A 60 10.74 -16.88 12.79
C GLY A 60 11.10 -15.85 13.85
N GLU A 61 11.55 -14.66 13.43
CA GLU A 61 11.95 -13.57 14.32
C GLU A 61 10.76 -12.85 14.96
N VAL A 62 9.57 -12.98 14.37
CA VAL A 62 8.32 -12.33 14.81
C VAL A 62 7.16 -13.31 14.76
N SER A 63 6.15 -13.08 15.62
CA SER A 63 4.92 -13.87 15.63
C SER A 63 4.13 -13.73 14.31
N SER A 64 3.25 -14.71 14.02
CA SER A 64 2.37 -14.66 12.82
C SER A 64 1.51 -13.40 12.81
N PHE A 65 0.98 -12.99 13.95
CA PHE A 65 0.21 -11.76 14.10
C PHE A 65 1.09 -10.52 13.89
N GLY A 66 2.34 -10.53 14.40
CA GLY A 66 3.31 -9.45 14.18
C GLY A 66 3.69 -9.30 12.72
N ALA A 67 3.91 -10.40 12.02
CA ALA A 67 4.18 -10.39 10.59
C ALA A 67 2.98 -9.83 9.78
N LEU A 68 1.75 -10.24 10.13
CA LEU A 68 0.54 -9.69 9.54
C LEU A 68 0.42 -8.18 9.76
N CYS A 69 0.56 -7.72 11.01
CA CYS A 69 0.46 -6.29 11.33
C CYS A 69 1.56 -5.47 10.64
N THR A 70 2.78 -6.02 10.53
CA THR A 70 3.87 -5.38 9.79
C THR A 70 3.56 -5.29 8.30
N ALA A 71 3.03 -6.34 7.69
CA ALA A 71 2.60 -6.32 6.29
C ALA A 71 1.46 -5.32 6.06
N LEU A 72 0.48 -5.27 6.97
CA LEU A 72 -0.61 -4.30 6.91
C LEU A 72 -0.12 -2.86 7.08
N SER A 73 0.84 -2.61 7.98
CA SER A 73 1.42 -1.26 8.16
C SER A 73 2.12 -0.74 6.90
N ALA A 74 2.68 -1.63 6.10
CA ALA A 74 3.29 -1.29 4.82
C ALA A 74 2.26 -1.11 3.68
N THR A 75 1.08 -1.70 3.82
CA THR A 75 0.07 -1.73 2.76
C THR A 75 -1.03 -0.70 2.97
N ILE A 76 -1.48 -0.51 4.23
CA ILE A 76 -2.55 0.44 4.56
C ILE A 76 -1.91 1.81 4.83
N GLY A 77 -2.25 2.78 4.01
CA GLY A 77 -1.72 4.13 4.10
C GLY A 77 -2.72 5.18 3.61
N THR A 78 -2.25 6.40 3.40
CA THR A 78 -3.06 7.52 2.87
C THR A 78 -3.65 7.19 1.49
N GLY A 79 -3.00 6.35 0.69
CA GLY A 79 -3.50 5.87 -0.60
C GLY A 79 -4.84 5.13 -0.49
N ASN A 80 -5.08 4.39 0.59
CA ASN A 80 -6.33 3.68 0.80
C ASN A 80 -7.49 4.58 1.22
N ILE A 81 -7.23 5.82 1.59
CA ILE A 81 -8.24 6.81 1.99
C ILE A 81 -8.32 7.90 0.94
N VAL A 82 -7.26 8.69 0.78
CA VAL A 82 -7.19 9.83 -0.15
C VAL A 82 -7.15 9.34 -1.60
N GLY A 83 -6.39 8.26 -1.89
CA GLY A 83 -6.29 7.70 -3.23
C GLY A 83 -7.61 7.12 -3.74
N VAL A 84 -8.42 6.50 -2.88
CA VAL A 84 -9.78 6.06 -3.26
C VAL A 84 -10.68 7.24 -3.57
N ALA A 85 -10.64 8.30 -2.74
CA ALA A 85 -11.41 9.51 -2.99
C ALA A 85 -11.01 10.19 -4.31
N THR A 86 -9.71 10.33 -4.57
CA THR A 86 -9.20 10.87 -5.85
C THR A 86 -9.58 10.01 -7.05
N ALA A 87 -9.53 8.69 -6.93
CA ALA A 87 -9.95 7.77 -7.99
C ALA A 87 -11.45 7.94 -8.32
N ILE A 88 -12.30 8.10 -7.31
CA ILE A 88 -13.73 8.37 -7.51
C ILE A 88 -13.94 9.75 -8.13
N CYS A 89 -13.20 10.77 -7.72
CA CYS A 89 -13.31 12.12 -8.29
C CYS A 89 -12.83 12.16 -9.75
N ALA A 90 -11.80 11.41 -10.11
CA ALA A 90 -11.24 11.37 -11.45
C ALA A 90 -12.00 10.44 -12.40
N GLY A 91 -12.34 9.23 -11.94
CA GLY A 91 -12.94 8.17 -12.74
C GLY A 91 -14.46 8.00 -12.55
N GLY A 92 -15.07 8.81 -11.67
CA GLY A 92 -16.48 8.67 -11.31
C GLY A 92 -16.75 7.54 -10.31
N PRO A 93 -17.99 7.40 -9.84
CA PRO A 93 -18.38 6.39 -8.85
C PRO A 93 -18.13 4.95 -9.29
N GLY A 94 -18.18 4.67 -10.60
CA GLY A 94 -17.88 3.35 -11.18
C GLY A 94 -16.44 2.87 -10.94
N ALA A 95 -15.51 3.78 -10.68
CA ALA A 95 -14.12 3.43 -10.36
C ALA A 95 -14.04 2.53 -9.12
N LEU A 96 -14.92 2.74 -8.12
CA LEU A 96 -14.96 1.91 -6.92
C LEU A 96 -15.23 0.43 -7.24
N PHE A 97 -16.16 0.15 -8.14
CA PHE A 97 -16.46 -1.22 -8.57
C PHE A 97 -15.21 -1.91 -9.15
N TRP A 98 -14.48 -1.23 -10.04
CA TRP A 98 -13.29 -1.79 -10.65
C TRP A 98 -12.13 -1.96 -9.65
N MET A 99 -12.03 -1.08 -8.67
CA MET A 99 -11.05 -1.21 -7.58
C MET A 99 -11.32 -2.47 -6.73
N GLU A 100 -12.59 -2.77 -6.41
CA GLU A 100 -12.97 -3.99 -5.67
C GLU A 100 -12.68 -5.26 -6.49
N ILE A 101 -13.00 -5.26 -7.78
CA ILE A 101 -12.68 -6.37 -8.67
C ILE A 101 -11.16 -6.60 -8.75
N ALA A 102 -10.38 -5.54 -8.92
CA ALA A 102 -8.93 -5.62 -8.94
C ALA A 102 -8.37 -6.13 -7.60
N ALA A 103 -8.91 -5.67 -6.48
CA ALA A 103 -8.52 -6.12 -5.14
C ALA A 103 -8.81 -7.62 -4.94
N PHE A 104 -9.96 -8.11 -5.39
CA PHE A 104 -10.32 -9.52 -5.31
C PHE A 104 -9.28 -10.42 -6.01
N PHE A 105 -8.87 -10.09 -7.22
CA PHE A 105 -7.84 -10.84 -7.94
C PHE A 105 -6.44 -10.60 -7.36
N GLY A 106 -6.19 -9.41 -6.83
CA GLY A 106 -4.96 -9.06 -6.13
C GLY A 106 -4.67 -9.92 -4.89
N MET A 107 -5.71 -10.38 -4.19
CA MET A 107 -5.55 -11.31 -3.05
C MET A 107 -4.82 -12.59 -3.44
N ALA A 108 -5.13 -13.17 -4.60
CA ALA A 108 -4.47 -14.37 -5.11
C ALA A 108 -2.98 -14.13 -5.40
N THR A 109 -2.67 -12.99 -6.02
CA THR A 109 -1.29 -12.58 -6.31
C THR A 109 -0.50 -12.41 -5.01
N LYS A 110 -1.08 -11.73 -4.03
CA LYS A 110 -0.42 -11.50 -2.74
C LYS A 110 -0.20 -12.79 -1.95
N TYR A 111 -1.16 -13.71 -1.99
CA TYR A 111 -0.98 -15.04 -1.41
C TYR A 111 0.17 -15.81 -2.06
N ALA A 112 0.23 -15.83 -3.39
CA ALA A 112 1.30 -16.50 -4.13
C ALA A 112 2.68 -15.89 -3.81
N GLU A 113 2.78 -14.57 -3.74
CA GLU A 113 3.99 -13.84 -3.34
C GLU A 113 4.46 -14.26 -1.94
N GLY A 114 3.57 -14.22 -0.96
CA GLY A 114 3.87 -14.62 0.42
C GLY A 114 4.29 -16.09 0.53
N LEU A 115 3.59 -16.99 -0.16
CA LEU A 115 3.92 -18.41 -0.20
C LEU A 115 5.32 -18.65 -0.78
N LEU A 116 5.65 -18.00 -1.89
CA LEU A 116 6.96 -18.12 -2.51
C LEU A 116 8.07 -17.52 -1.63
N ALA A 117 7.81 -16.39 -0.98
CA ALA A 117 8.76 -15.78 -0.06
C ALA A 117 9.11 -16.71 1.12
N VAL A 118 8.11 -17.37 1.70
CA VAL A 118 8.33 -18.36 2.78
C VAL A 118 9.00 -19.63 2.27
N LYS A 119 8.57 -20.15 1.12
CA LYS A 119 9.11 -21.40 0.55
C LYS A 119 10.59 -21.32 0.19
N TYR A 120 11.05 -20.19 -0.33
CA TYR A 120 12.40 -20.01 -0.83
C TYR A 120 13.27 -19.15 0.10
N ARG A 121 12.81 -18.89 1.34
CA ARG A 121 13.60 -18.18 2.34
C ARG A 121 14.89 -18.93 2.68
N VAL A 122 15.89 -18.19 3.09
CA VAL A 122 17.16 -18.69 3.65
C VAL A 122 17.24 -18.26 5.09
N VAL A 123 17.70 -19.13 5.95
CA VAL A 123 18.04 -18.77 7.33
C VAL A 123 19.54 -18.61 7.40
N ASP A 124 20.00 -17.45 7.83
CA ASP A 124 21.41 -17.11 8.01
C ASP A 124 21.97 -17.78 9.28
N GLU A 125 23.30 -17.78 9.45
CA GLU A 125 24.00 -18.31 10.61
C GLU A 125 23.56 -17.65 11.93
N ASN A 126 23.10 -16.40 11.85
CA ASN A 126 22.55 -15.65 12.98
C ASN A 126 21.04 -15.89 13.22
N ASN A 127 20.47 -16.91 12.57
CA ASN A 127 19.04 -17.25 12.61
C ASN A 127 18.10 -16.16 12.05
N HIS A 128 18.63 -15.25 11.20
CA HIS A 128 17.79 -14.28 10.48
C HIS A 128 17.16 -14.90 9.24
N SER A 129 15.86 -14.68 9.07
CA SER A 129 15.12 -15.14 7.89
C SER A 129 15.27 -14.17 6.73
N LEU A 130 16.00 -14.57 5.69
CA LEU A 130 16.20 -13.80 4.47
C LEU A 130 15.29 -14.35 3.36
N GLY A 131 14.37 -13.54 2.85
CA GLY A 131 13.40 -13.95 1.83
C GLY A 131 13.03 -12.79 0.91
N GLY A 132 12.06 -13.03 0.04
CA GLY A 132 11.53 -12.02 -0.87
C GLY A 132 11.74 -12.34 -2.35
N PRO A 133 11.36 -11.40 -3.24
CA PRO A 133 11.35 -11.64 -4.69
C PRO A 133 12.69 -12.05 -5.27
N PHE A 134 13.79 -11.44 -4.85
CA PHE A 134 15.13 -11.81 -5.34
C PHE A 134 15.51 -13.24 -4.99
N TYR A 135 15.10 -13.77 -3.83
CA TYR A 135 15.37 -15.15 -3.45
C TYR A 135 14.53 -16.15 -4.24
N TYR A 136 13.22 -15.92 -4.37
CA TYR A 136 12.40 -16.90 -5.10
C TYR A 136 12.58 -16.82 -6.62
N ILE A 137 13.01 -15.68 -7.19
CA ILE A 137 13.41 -15.60 -8.59
C ILE A 137 14.68 -16.44 -8.80
N GLU A 138 15.72 -16.24 -7.99
CA GLU A 138 16.99 -16.96 -8.16
C GLU A 138 16.84 -18.47 -7.90
N LYS A 139 16.16 -18.86 -6.82
CA LYS A 139 16.03 -20.26 -6.41
C LYS A 139 14.87 -20.99 -7.07
N GLY A 140 13.76 -20.30 -7.32
CA GLY A 140 12.56 -20.90 -7.90
C GLY A 140 12.61 -21.02 -9.42
N MET A 141 13.15 -20.01 -10.12
CA MET A 141 13.27 -20.02 -11.57
C MET A 141 14.61 -20.62 -12.06
N GLY A 142 15.59 -20.72 -11.16
CA GLY A 142 16.88 -21.32 -11.45
C GLY A 142 17.98 -20.31 -11.83
N LYS A 143 19.21 -20.85 -11.97
CA LYS A 143 20.43 -20.04 -12.13
C LYS A 143 20.42 -19.08 -13.33
N ASN A 144 19.71 -19.43 -14.41
CA ASN A 144 19.62 -18.61 -15.61
C ASN A 144 18.86 -17.29 -15.38
N TRP A 145 18.04 -17.19 -14.33
CA TRP A 145 17.25 -16.03 -14.00
C TRP A 145 17.88 -15.15 -12.91
N LYS A 146 19.11 -15.43 -12.51
CA LYS A 146 19.84 -14.65 -11.51
C LYS A 146 20.00 -13.17 -11.87
N TRP A 147 20.10 -12.85 -13.15
CA TRP A 147 20.15 -11.47 -13.62
C TRP A 147 18.86 -10.69 -13.27
N LEU A 148 17.69 -11.34 -13.38
CA LEU A 148 16.40 -10.73 -13.05
C LEU A 148 16.29 -10.47 -11.52
N ALA A 149 16.76 -11.41 -10.70
CA ALA A 149 16.84 -11.23 -9.26
C ALA A 149 17.71 -10.01 -8.88
N LYS A 150 18.88 -9.85 -9.53
CA LYS A 150 19.76 -8.70 -9.32
C LYS A 150 19.12 -7.39 -9.77
N LEU A 151 18.44 -7.40 -10.93
CA LEU A 151 17.72 -6.24 -11.44
C LEU A 151 16.60 -5.81 -10.49
N PHE A 152 15.83 -6.77 -9.97
CA PHE A 152 14.81 -6.50 -8.97
C PHE A 152 15.41 -5.91 -7.69
N ALA A 153 16.52 -6.47 -7.20
CA ALA A 153 17.22 -5.95 -6.02
C ALA A 153 17.74 -4.52 -6.24
N PHE A 154 18.27 -4.23 -7.42
CA PHE A 154 18.70 -2.87 -7.79
C PHE A 154 17.54 -1.87 -7.73
N PHE A 155 16.40 -2.19 -8.35
CA PHE A 155 15.22 -1.32 -8.26
C PHE A 155 14.69 -1.21 -6.83
N GLY A 156 14.75 -2.28 -6.03
CA GLY A 156 14.39 -2.24 -4.62
C GLY A 156 15.27 -1.27 -3.81
N ILE A 157 16.58 -1.24 -4.08
CA ILE A 157 17.49 -0.25 -3.48
C ILE A 157 17.12 1.18 -3.92
N CYS A 158 16.83 1.39 -5.20
CA CYS A 158 16.40 2.69 -5.71
C CYS A 158 15.10 3.16 -5.02
N VAL A 159 14.10 2.29 -4.87
CA VAL A 159 12.85 2.61 -4.15
C VAL A 159 13.13 3.05 -2.72
N GLY A 160 14.03 2.34 -2.02
CA GLY A 160 14.42 2.69 -0.65
C GLY A 160 15.15 4.03 -0.57
N LEU A 161 16.12 4.27 -1.47
CA LEU A 161 16.91 5.51 -1.48
C LEU A 161 16.09 6.74 -1.85
N PHE A 162 15.18 6.63 -2.82
CA PHE A 162 14.35 7.75 -3.25
C PHE A 162 13.09 7.94 -2.40
N GLY A 163 12.87 7.09 -1.39
CA GLY A 163 11.74 7.22 -0.47
C GLY A 163 10.37 7.15 -1.16
N ILE A 164 10.25 6.39 -2.24
CA ILE A 164 9.01 6.24 -3.01
C ILE A 164 7.91 5.70 -2.08
N GLY A 165 6.77 6.39 -2.06
CA GLY A 165 5.66 6.09 -1.16
C GLY A 165 5.76 6.80 0.20
N THR A 166 6.94 7.06 0.74
CA THR A 166 7.11 7.76 2.03
C THR A 166 6.70 9.23 1.92
N PHE A 167 7.10 9.91 0.84
CA PHE A 167 6.77 11.32 0.63
C PHE A 167 5.25 11.56 0.55
N SER A 168 4.52 10.73 -0.16
CA SER A 168 3.06 10.84 -0.26
C SER A 168 2.38 10.61 1.09
N GLN A 169 2.87 9.67 1.90
CA GLN A 169 2.33 9.40 3.24
C GLN A 169 2.57 10.59 4.17
N VAL A 170 3.80 11.10 4.24
CA VAL A 170 4.15 12.26 5.09
C VAL A 170 3.38 13.49 4.65
N ASN A 171 3.28 13.75 3.34
CA ASN A 171 2.50 14.88 2.82
C ASN A 171 1.01 14.76 3.18
N GLY A 172 0.42 13.57 3.06
CA GLY A 172 -0.96 13.32 3.44
C GLY A 172 -1.22 13.56 4.93
N ILE A 173 -0.33 13.11 5.81
CA ILE A 173 -0.42 13.36 7.25
C ILE A 173 -0.26 14.85 7.55
N ALA A 174 0.77 15.50 6.99
CA ALA A 174 1.03 16.91 7.19
C ALA A 174 -0.16 17.78 6.72
N SER A 175 -0.72 17.46 5.56
CA SER A 175 -1.91 18.14 5.03
C SER A 175 -3.14 17.95 5.92
N ALA A 176 -3.37 16.73 6.43
CA ALA A 176 -4.48 16.46 7.33
C ALA A 176 -4.36 17.25 8.64
N VAL A 177 -3.15 17.30 9.23
CA VAL A 177 -2.87 18.09 10.44
C VAL A 177 -3.06 19.58 10.17
N ASN A 178 -2.55 20.07 9.04
CA ASN A 178 -2.69 21.47 8.67
C ASN A 178 -4.15 21.87 8.47
N ASN A 179 -4.91 21.07 7.74
CA ASN A 179 -6.34 21.33 7.50
C ASN A 179 -7.18 21.33 8.78
N PHE A 180 -6.73 20.58 9.81
CA PHE A 180 -7.43 20.54 11.09
C PHE A 180 -7.08 21.73 12.00
N PHE A 181 -5.79 22.09 12.11
CA PHE A 181 -5.32 23.10 13.07
C PHE A 181 -5.15 24.49 12.47
N ASP A 182 -4.81 24.61 11.19
CA ASP A 182 -4.58 25.89 10.50
C ASP A 182 -5.06 25.85 9.03
N PRO A 183 -6.39 25.70 8.80
CA PRO A 183 -6.94 25.56 7.45
C PRO A 183 -6.71 26.78 6.54
N VAL A 184 -6.44 27.94 7.13
CA VAL A 184 -6.25 29.22 6.40
C VAL A 184 -4.77 29.59 6.27
N ASN A 185 -3.85 28.77 6.79
CA ASN A 185 -2.41 29.03 6.82
C ASN A 185 -2.05 30.41 7.42
N GLN A 186 -2.66 30.75 8.54
CA GLN A 186 -2.42 32.03 9.22
C GLN A 186 -1.04 32.10 9.88
N MET A 187 -0.55 30.95 10.36
CA MET A 187 0.74 30.85 11.04
C MET A 187 1.80 30.26 10.09
N THR A 188 2.46 31.11 9.32
CA THR A 188 3.51 30.66 8.39
C THR A 188 4.90 30.99 8.88
N VAL A 189 5.85 30.12 8.55
CA VAL A 189 7.29 30.32 8.75
C VAL A 189 8.01 30.23 7.41
N VAL A 190 8.92 31.17 7.19
CA VAL A 190 9.80 31.15 6.01
C VAL A 190 11.07 30.40 6.37
N ILE A 191 11.32 29.28 5.72
CA ILE A 191 12.56 28.51 5.88
C ILE A 191 13.48 28.91 4.73
N PRO A 192 14.64 29.56 5.00
CA PRO A 192 15.55 30.00 3.95
C PRO A 192 15.99 28.82 3.06
N GLY A 193 15.83 28.97 1.74
CA GLY A 193 16.20 27.95 0.74
C GLY A 193 15.19 26.83 0.50
N ILE A 194 14.10 26.71 1.30
CA ILE A 194 13.12 25.63 1.17
C ILE A 194 11.73 26.19 0.81
N GLY A 195 11.32 27.30 1.44
CA GLY A 195 10.02 27.93 1.15
C GLY A 195 9.25 28.35 2.39
N THR A 196 7.99 28.72 2.19
CA THR A 196 7.07 29.14 3.26
C THR A 196 6.13 27.98 3.61
N TYR A 197 6.10 27.60 4.88
CA TYR A 197 5.27 26.51 5.39
C TYR A 197 4.47 26.97 6.62
N SER A 198 3.33 26.32 6.88
CA SER A 198 2.62 26.51 8.13
C SER A 198 3.41 25.90 9.31
N TRP A 199 3.38 26.56 10.47
CA TRP A 199 3.98 26.03 11.71
C TRP A 199 3.41 24.66 12.08
N THR A 200 2.14 24.39 11.80
CA THR A 200 1.50 23.11 12.04
C THR A 200 2.17 21.98 11.25
N VAL A 201 2.53 22.24 9.99
CA VAL A 201 3.25 21.28 9.13
C VAL A 201 4.66 21.02 9.67
N VAL A 202 5.37 22.06 10.09
CA VAL A 202 6.74 21.94 10.62
C VAL A 202 6.75 21.12 11.91
N ILE A 203 5.86 21.41 12.84
CA ILE A 203 5.75 20.69 14.11
C ILE A 203 5.34 19.23 13.88
N ALA A 204 4.33 18.99 13.04
CA ALA A 204 3.88 17.64 12.69
C ALA A 204 5.00 16.81 12.06
N SER A 205 5.75 17.39 11.13
CA SER A 205 6.88 16.73 10.47
C SER A 205 8.02 16.41 11.43
N LEU A 206 8.30 17.29 12.38
CA LEU A 206 9.30 17.05 13.42
C LEU A 206 8.90 15.90 14.35
N ILE A 207 7.66 15.91 14.83
CA ILE A 207 7.13 14.83 15.69
C ILE A 207 7.16 13.49 14.96
N LEU A 208 6.69 13.46 13.70
CA LEU A 208 6.72 12.26 12.87
C LEU A 208 8.13 11.73 12.68
N SER A 209 9.10 12.62 12.38
CA SER A 209 10.49 12.22 12.19
C SER A 209 11.09 11.59 13.46
N ILE A 210 10.80 12.15 14.63
CA ILE A 210 11.25 11.61 15.91
C ILE A 210 10.59 10.23 16.17
N CYS A 211 9.28 10.12 15.98
CA CYS A 211 8.57 8.85 16.17
C CYS A 211 9.11 7.74 15.24
N VAL A 212 9.32 8.07 13.97
CA VAL A 212 9.87 7.12 12.98
C VAL A 212 11.29 6.72 13.35
N ALA A 213 12.15 7.66 13.72
CA ALA A 213 13.53 7.39 14.15
C ALA A 213 13.57 6.44 15.37
N LEU A 214 12.73 6.70 16.36
CA LEU A 214 12.63 5.85 17.57
C LEU A 214 12.21 4.41 17.23
N VAL A 215 11.33 4.22 16.25
CA VAL A 215 10.90 2.88 15.83
C VAL A 215 11.99 2.19 15.01
N LEU A 216 12.63 2.89 14.06
CA LEU A 216 13.64 2.32 13.16
C LEU A 216 14.91 1.89 13.91
N ILE A 217 15.37 2.65 14.89
CA ILE A 217 16.56 2.31 15.70
C ILE A 217 16.41 0.94 16.40
N GLY A 218 15.18 0.53 16.71
CA GLY A 218 14.91 -0.77 17.34
C GLY A 218 14.85 -1.96 16.39
N GLY A 219 15.04 -1.76 15.08
CA GLY A 219 15.05 -2.80 14.07
C GLY A 219 13.69 -3.47 13.84
N ILE A 220 13.71 -4.61 13.11
CA ILE A 220 12.50 -5.28 12.63
C ILE A 220 11.58 -5.75 13.77
N LYS A 221 12.15 -6.19 14.89
CA LYS A 221 11.37 -6.62 16.07
C LYS A 221 10.57 -5.47 16.66
N ARG A 222 11.17 -4.29 16.76
CA ARG A 222 10.49 -3.10 17.29
C ARG A 222 9.44 -2.59 16.33
N ILE A 223 9.72 -2.59 15.02
CA ILE A 223 8.73 -2.28 13.98
C ILE A 223 7.52 -3.20 14.12
N ALA A 224 7.72 -4.52 14.23
CA ALA A 224 6.65 -5.49 14.41
C ALA A 224 5.84 -5.25 15.69
N ASN A 225 6.50 -5.00 16.82
CA ASN A 225 5.82 -4.76 18.09
C ASN A 225 4.96 -3.48 18.07
N VAL A 226 5.46 -2.40 17.48
CA VAL A 226 4.70 -1.15 17.31
C VAL A 226 3.53 -1.37 16.36
N SER A 227 3.76 -2.05 15.24
CA SER A 227 2.71 -2.37 14.26
C SER A 227 1.60 -3.23 14.85
N GLN A 228 1.90 -4.17 15.73
CA GLN A 228 0.89 -5.02 16.41
C GLN A 228 -0.10 -4.22 17.27
N VAL A 229 0.29 -3.05 17.74
CA VAL A 229 -0.58 -2.18 18.55
C VAL A 229 -1.27 -1.15 17.63
N VAL A 230 -0.49 -0.45 16.82
CA VAL A 230 -0.99 0.69 16.03
C VAL A 230 -1.95 0.25 14.92
N VAL A 231 -1.63 -0.83 14.19
CA VAL A 231 -2.42 -1.25 13.04
C VAL A 231 -3.82 -1.73 13.41
N PRO A 232 -4.02 -2.63 14.39
CA PRO A 232 -5.36 -3.02 14.80
C PRO A 232 -6.17 -1.83 15.34
N PHE A 233 -5.54 -0.97 16.13
CA PHE A 233 -6.19 0.23 16.67
C PHE A 233 -6.66 1.16 15.56
N MET A 234 -5.81 1.45 14.59
CA MET A 234 -6.15 2.25 13.41
C MET A 234 -7.28 1.61 12.62
N ALA A 235 -7.20 0.30 12.35
CA ALA A 235 -8.22 -0.42 11.59
C ALA A 235 -9.59 -0.39 12.27
N VAL A 236 -9.63 -0.61 13.60
CA VAL A 236 -10.89 -0.58 14.36
C VAL A 236 -11.51 0.82 14.35
N ILE A 237 -10.72 1.86 14.61
CA ILE A 237 -11.22 3.24 14.59
C ILE A 237 -11.77 3.60 13.21
N TYR A 238 -11.00 3.31 12.15
CA TYR A 238 -11.43 3.59 10.79
C TYR A 238 -12.74 2.87 10.45
N PHE A 239 -12.83 1.59 10.80
CA PHE A 239 -14.03 0.78 10.56
C PHE A 239 -15.26 1.33 11.32
N VAL A 240 -15.09 1.70 12.58
CA VAL A 240 -16.16 2.30 13.41
C VAL A 240 -16.64 3.63 12.79
N ILE A 241 -15.71 4.50 12.40
CA ILE A 241 -16.05 5.77 11.75
C ILE A 241 -16.79 5.53 10.43
N CYS A 242 -16.33 4.60 9.59
CA CYS A 242 -16.99 4.26 8.33
C CYS A 242 -18.42 3.74 8.56
N ILE A 243 -18.60 2.84 9.51
CA ILE A 243 -19.95 2.34 9.88
C ILE A 243 -20.83 3.48 10.36
N ALA A 244 -20.34 4.34 11.24
CA ALA A 244 -21.10 5.48 11.74
C ALA A 244 -21.54 6.40 10.59
N LEU A 245 -20.65 6.71 9.63
CA LEU A 245 -20.98 7.52 8.45
C LEU A 245 -22.03 6.84 7.56
N VAL A 246 -21.95 5.53 7.36
CA VAL A 246 -22.95 4.76 6.59
C VAL A 246 -24.30 4.78 7.30
N ILE A 247 -24.33 4.58 8.61
CA ILE A 247 -25.58 4.62 9.40
C ILE A 247 -26.21 6.03 9.34
N CYS A 248 -25.43 7.09 9.52
CA CYS A 248 -25.91 8.47 9.42
C CYS A 248 -26.50 8.80 8.05
N ASN A 249 -26.00 8.14 6.99
CA ASN A 249 -26.42 8.37 5.61
C ASN A 249 -27.17 7.18 5.01
N ILE A 250 -27.80 6.33 5.82
CA ILE A 250 -28.40 5.08 5.39
C ILE A 250 -29.42 5.24 4.24
N LYS A 251 -30.13 6.35 4.21
CA LYS A 251 -31.10 6.67 3.15
C LYS A 251 -30.45 6.87 1.77
N SER A 252 -29.19 7.31 1.74
CA SER A 252 -28.43 7.58 0.51
C SER A 252 -27.68 6.33 -0.01
N VAL A 253 -27.54 5.31 0.81
CA VAL A 253 -26.81 4.08 0.45
C VAL A 253 -27.39 3.37 -0.77
N PRO A 254 -28.73 3.14 -0.89
CA PRO A 254 -29.28 2.48 -2.07
C PRO A 254 -29.02 3.25 -3.37
N SER A 255 -29.19 4.58 -3.35
CA SER A 255 -28.92 5.42 -4.52
C SER A 255 -27.45 5.42 -4.88
N ALA A 256 -26.54 5.46 -3.90
CA ALA A 256 -25.11 5.37 -4.14
C ALA A 256 -24.70 4.03 -4.80
N VAL A 257 -25.26 2.91 -4.33
CA VAL A 257 -25.02 1.58 -4.93
C VAL A 257 -25.52 1.54 -6.38
N VAL A 258 -26.74 2.04 -6.63
CA VAL A 258 -27.28 2.12 -7.99
C VAL A 258 -26.41 2.99 -8.89
N THR A 259 -25.94 4.13 -8.39
CA THR A 259 -25.03 5.03 -9.12
C THR A 259 -23.71 4.34 -9.48
N ILE A 260 -23.09 3.64 -8.52
CA ILE A 260 -21.86 2.88 -8.75
C ILE A 260 -22.07 1.85 -9.86
N LEU A 261 -23.15 1.05 -9.77
CA LEU A 261 -23.44 -0.01 -10.70
C LEU A 261 -23.85 0.51 -12.10
N SER A 262 -24.58 1.63 -12.18
CA SER A 262 -24.98 2.23 -13.45
C SER A 262 -23.84 2.86 -14.21
N LEU A 263 -22.78 3.29 -13.51
CA LEU A 263 -21.63 3.97 -14.08
C LEU A 263 -20.41 3.07 -14.33
N ILE A 264 -20.55 1.75 -14.20
CA ILE A 264 -19.47 0.78 -14.48
C ILE A 264 -18.88 0.95 -15.88
N HIS A 265 -19.71 1.32 -16.87
CA HIS A 265 -19.31 1.49 -18.26
C HIS A 265 -18.75 2.89 -18.59
N ILE A 266 -18.90 3.86 -17.70
CA ILE A 266 -18.50 5.26 -17.90
C ILE A 266 -17.17 5.61 -17.22
N SER A 267 -16.68 4.74 -16.36
CA SER A 267 -15.34 4.86 -15.81
C SER A 267 -14.29 4.58 -16.89
N GLU A 268 -14.14 5.55 -17.81
CA GLU A 268 -13.01 5.52 -18.75
C GLU A 268 -11.71 5.71 -17.96
N PRO A 269 -10.74 4.80 -18.10
CA PRO A 269 -9.40 5.00 -17.53
C PRO A 269 -8.61 6.13 -18.23
N THR A 270 -9.26 6.92 -19.09
CA THR A 270 -8.65 7.86 -20.02
C THR A 270 -8.41 9.25 -19.49
N ARG A 271 -8.67 9.55 -18.21
CA ARG A 271 -8.32 10.86 -17.61
C ARG A 271 -7.30 10.74 -16.49
N LEU A 272 -6.17 10.08 -16.77
CA LEU A 272 -4.96 10.18 -15.93
C LEU A 272 -4.24 11.54 -16.11
N ASP A 273 -4.67 12.38 -17.03
CA ASP A 273 -4.07 13.68 -17.32
C ASP A 273 -4.42 14.77 -16.28
N VAL A 274 -5.24 14.48 -15.30
CA VAL A 274 -5.71 15.46 -14.30
C VAL A 274 -4.98 15.34 -12.95
N ILE A 275 -4.07 14.38 -12.81
CA ILE A 275 -3.32 14.17 -11.54
C ILE A 275 -1.82 14.52 -11.71
N SER A 276 -1.46 15.33 -12.69
CA SER A 276 -0.11 15.89 -12.81
C SER A 276 -0.05 17.31 -12.26
#